data_96b1d2bc7d82892217e74fbfda140585
#
_entry.id   96b1d2bc7d82892217e74fbfda140585
#
_cell.length_a   1.000
_cell.length_b   1.000
_cell.length_c   1.000
_cell.angle_alpha   90.00
_cell.angle_beta   90.00
_cell.angle_gamma   90.00
#
_symmetry.space_group_name_H-M   'P 1'
#
loop_
_entity.id
_entity.type
_entity.pdbx_description
1 polymer ?
#
loop_
_entity_poly.entity_id
_entity_poly.type
_entity_poly.pdbx_seq_one_letter_code
_entity_poly.pdbx_strand_id
1 'polypeptide(L)'
;MKLSHITFAGVDIATNIRTVKMLKEQFPFAQFAICTSFECNKNIFANPRFIASIPAKADFDFFLEINGKAAECIQKGDWTKIDLLTESSRLLNKIKLNIADNKFIAEAPKNIPTWIKEITIQENYIYNTWRYRVFLEQCKPNNKINLFIENIDFKANYEKVLTLNNTIKFKKLPKIGFNTDFDTITVAQTLFELLNMNQNIEFWLEVRNAVRTDEWMDLYKVQKTLLLCEAIILDHEKKTNKTE
;
A
#
# COMPACT_ATOMS: atom_id res chain seq x y z
N MET A 1 2.29 13.88 -11.21
CA MET A 1 2.30 13.29 -9.85
C MET A 1 3.67 12.69 -9.55
N LYS A 2 4.01 12.45 -8.27
CA LYS A 2 5.30 11.88 -7.87
C LYS A 2 5.13 10.46 -7.34
N LEU A 3 5.80 9.49 -7.94
CA LEU A 3 5.82 8.13 -7.45
C LEU A 3 6.60 8.04 -6.13
N SER A 4 6.00 7.44 -5.10
CA SER A 4 6.66 7.08 -3.85
C SER A 4 7.29 5.69 -3.95
N HIS A 5 6.50 4.70 -4.34
CA HIS A 5 6.93 3.30 -4.48
C HIS A 5 5.89 2.46 -5.23
N ILE A 6 6.27 1.23 -5.55
CA ILE A 6 5.36 0.18 -6.04
C ILE A 6 5.40 -0.95 -5.02
N THR A 7 4.24 -1.30 -4.44
CA THR A 7 4.10 -2.37 -3.44
C THR A 7 3.67 -3.66 -4.11
N PHE A 8 4.44 -4.73 -3.89
CA PHE A 8 4.08 -6.09 -4.27
C PHE A 8 3.50 -6.81 -3.04
N ALA A 9 2.19 -7.03 -3.06
CA ALA A 9 1.47 -7.56 -1.92
C ALA A 9 1.36 -9.10 -1.97
N GLY A 10 1.47 -9.72 -0.78
CA GLY A 10 1.31 -11.15 -0.59
C GLY A 10 2.60 -11.95 -0.62
N VAL A 11 3.67 -11.40 -0.04
CA VAL A 11 4.83 -12.19 0.34
C VAL A 11 4.37 -13.34 1.24
N ASP A 12 4.71 -14.55 0.88
CA ASP A 12 4.21 -15.79 1.47
C ASP A 12 5.36 -16.73 1.89
N ILE A 13 5.01 -17.89 2.44
CA ILE A 13 5.99 -18.86 2.94
C ILE A 13 6.89 -19.45 1.84
N ALA A 14 6.42 -19.47 0.59
CA ALA A 14 7.19 -19.95 -0.56
C ALA A 14 8.12 -18.87 -1.12
N THR A 15 7.93 -17.61 -0.73
CA THR A 15 8.70 -16.48 -1.23
C THR A 15 10.13 -16.51 -0.71
N ASN A 16 11.10 -16.48 -1.62
CA ASN A 16 12.52 -16.40 -1.26
C ASN A 16 12.89 -14.98 -0.82
N ILE A 17 13.04 -14.75 0.48
CA ILE A 17 13.33 -13.43 1.07
C ILE A 17 14.68 -12.87 0.60
N ARG A 18 15.69 -13.72 0.28
CA ARG A 18 16.96 -13.23 -0.26
C ARG A 18 16.77 -12.62 -1.66
N THR A 19 15.95 -13.25 -2.50
CA THR A 19 15.61 -12.70 -3.82
C THR A 19 14.81 -11.40 -3.69
N VAL A 20 13.89 -11.32 -2.74
CA VAL A 20 13.16 -10.07 -2.43
C VAL A 20 14.14 -8.95 -2.05
N LYS A 21 15.15 -9.24 -1.23
CA LYS A 21 16.21 -8.29 -0.87
C LYS A 21 16.96 -7.81 -2.11
N MET A 22 17.42 -8.72 -2.98
CA MET A 22 18.11 -8.37 -4.21
C MET A 22 17.27 -7.47 -5.12
N LEU A 23 15.97 -7.78 -5.27
CA LEU A 23 15.06 -6.94 -6.04
C LEU A 23 14.88 -5.55 -5.43
N LYS A 24 14.81 -5.46 -4.10
CA LYS A 24 14.72 -4.17 -3.40
C LYS A 24 15.99 -3.33 -3.55
N GLU A 25 17.16 -3.96 -3.52
CA GLU A 25 18.45 -3.29 -3.74
C GLU A 25 18.58 -2.79 -5.18
N GLN A 26 18.15 -3.61 -6.15
CA GLN A 26 18.17 -3.24 -7.57
C GLN A 26 17.14 -2.16 -7.92
N PHE A 27 15.95 -2.23 -7.32
CA PHE A 27 14.83 -1.32 -7.57
C PHE A 27 14.41 -0.62 -6.27
N PRO A 28 15.04 0.50 -5.89
CA PRO A 28 14.78 1.18 -4.61
C PRO A 28 13.33 1.62 -4.42
N PHE A 29 12.59 1.82 -5.52
CA PHE A 29 11.17 2.15 -5.50
C PHE A 29 10.25 0.93 -5.25
N ALA A 30 10.79 -0.30 -5.24
CA ALA A 30 10.02 -1.49 -4.88
C ALA A 30 9.76 -1.54 -3.37
N GLN A 31 8.55 -1.93 -2.98
CA GLN A 31 8.16 -2.29 -1.62
C GLN A 31 7.47 -3.65 -1.63
N PHE A 32 7.50 -4.35 -0.50
CA PHE A 32 6.88 -5.66 -0.39
C PHE A 32 5.95 -5.69 0.81
N ALA A 33 4.79 -6.33 0.63
CA ALA A 33 3.80 -6.44 1.68
C ALA A 33 3.49 -7.90 2.01
N ILE A 34 3.40 -8.18 3.30
CA ILE A 34 2.99 -9.48 3.84
C ILE A 34 1.51 -9.36 4.17
N CYS A 35 0.68 -10.20 3.57
CA CYS A 35 -0.74 -10.26 3.90
C CYS A 35 -0.95 -11.24 5.06
N THR A 36 -1.73 -10.84 6.04
CA THR A 36 -2.15 -11.72 7.14
C THR A 36 -3.64 -11.57 7.43
N SER A 37 -4.24 -12.68 7.82
CA SER A 37 -5.58 -12.72 8.40
C SER A 37 -5.55 -13.73 9.53
N PHE A 38 -5.99 -13.32 10.70
CA PHE A 38 -6.04 -14.20 11.88
C PHE A 38 -7.19 -15.22 11.80
N GLU A 39 -8.06 -15.11 10.79
CA GLU A 39 -9.30 -15.87 10.65
C GLU A 39 -9.33 -16.77 9.42
N CYS A 40 -8.39 -16.62 8.49
CA CYS A 40 -8.43 -17.28 7.19
C CYS A 40 -7.12 -18.03 6.91
N ASN A 41 -7.24 -19.33 6.63
CA ASN A 41 -6.10 -20.20 6.28
C ASN A 41 -5.84 -20.26 4.76
N LYS A 42 -6.11 -19.19 4.02
CA LYS A 42 -5.75 -19.14 2.59
C LYS A 42 -4.23 -19.00 2.44
N ASN A 43 -3.66 -19.62 1.42
CA ASN A 43 -2.22 -19.60 1.13
C ASN A 43 -1.63 -18.19 0.95
N ILE A 44 -2.45 -17.24 0.51
CA ILE A 44 -2.06 -15.83 0.37
C ILE A 44 -1.78 -15.14 1.71
N PHE A 45 -2.22 -15.73 2.84
CA PHE A 45 -2.02 -15.16 4.17
C PHE A 45 -0.85 -15.83 4.87
N ALA A 46 0.15 -15.03 5.20
CA ALA A 46 1.28 -15.48 5.97
C ALA A 46 0.87 -15.87 7.40
N ASN A 47 1.32 -17.01 7.85
CA ASN A 47 1.08 -17.41 9.23
C ASN A 47 2.00 -16.65 10.20
N PRO A 48 1.66 -16.58 11.51
CA PRO A 48 2.45 -15.85 12.51
C PRO A 48 3.91 -16.33 12.61
N ARG A 49 4.18 -17.64 12.43
CA ARG A 49 5.55 -18.19 12.48
C ARG A 49 6.42 -17.70 11.34
N PHE A 50 5.83 -17.60 10.13
CA PHE A 50 6.53 -17.04 8.99
C PHE A 50 6.83 -15.55 9.23
N ILE A 51 5.84 -14.78 9.67
CA ILE A 51 6.01 -13.35 9.97
C ILE A 51 7.12 -13.15 11.00
N ALA A 52 7.13 -13.91 12.09
CA ALA A 52 8.17 -13.86 13.12
C ALA A 52 9.57 -14.27 12.62
N SER A 53 9.66 -15.04 11.54
CA SER A 53 10.93 -15.46 10.95
C SER A 53 11.58 -14.42 10.03
N ILE A 54 10.84 -13.41 9.59
CA ILE A 54 11.31 -12.43 8.59
C ILE A 54 12.46 -11.56 9.12
N PRO A 55 12.45 -11.05 10.36
CA PRO A 55 13.55 -10.23 10.88
C PRO A 55 14.92 -10.90 10.84
N ALA A 56 14.95 -12.20 10.97
CA ALA A 56 16.20 -12.96 10.85
C ALA A 56 16.71 -13.09 9.41
N LYS A 57 15.88 -12.78 8.41
CA LYS A 57 16.13 -12.97 6.98
C LYS A 57 16.21 -11.68 6.18
N ALA A 58 15.72 -10.59 6.75
CA ALA A 58 15.62 -9.30 6.08
C ALA A 58 16.11 -8.17 6.99
N ASP A 59 16.75 -7.18 6.38
CA ASP A 59 17.23 -5.94 7.02
C ASP A 59 16.50 -4.70 6.49
N PHE A 60 15.35 -4.89 5.86
CA PHE A 60 14.52 -3.83 5.28
C PHE A 60 13.06 -3.95 5.70
N ASP A 61 12.35 -2.83 5.67
CA ASP A 61 10.95 -2.75 6.10
C ASP A 61 10.01 -3.46 5.11
N PHE A 62 9.08 -4.23 5.66
CA PHE A 62 7.89 -4.73 4.96
C PHE A 62 6.64 -3.95 5.38
N PHE A 63 5.66 -3.88 4.47
CA PHE A 63 4.30 -3.55 4.86
C PHE A 63 3.62 -4.79 5.45
N LEU A 64 2.84 -4.61 6.51
CA LEU A 64 1.95 -5.64 7.03
C LEU A 64 0.52 -5.29 6.63
N GLU A 65 -0.04 -6.07 5.73
CA GLU A 65 -1.44 -5.94 5.33
C GLU A 65 -2.30 -6.85 6.20
N ILE A 66 -3.21 -6.23 6.95
CA ILE A 66 -4.06 -6.91 7.92
C ILE A 66 -5.49 -6.91 7.39
N ASN A 67 -6.09 -8.08 7.34
CA ASN A 67 -7.39 -8.32 6.74
C ASN A 67 -8.45 -8.72 7.79
N GLY A 68 -9.72 -8.44 7.47
CA GLY A 68 -10.89 -8.92 8.21
C GLY A 68 -11.05 -8.31 9.60
N LYS A 69 -11.58 -9.08 10.55
CA LYS A 69 -11.89 -8.61 11.91
C LYS A 69 -10.69 -8.08 12.67
N ALA A 70 -9.47 -8.57 12.38
CA ALA A 70 -8.27 -8.02 12.99
C ALA A 70 -8.05 -6.56 12.60
N ALA A 71 -8.27 -6.19 11.33
CA ALA A 71 -8.20 -4.81 10.88
C ALA A 71 -9.26 -3.94 11.56
N GLU A 72 -10.48 -4.45 11.74
CA GLU A 72 -11.55 -3.76 12.47
C GLU A 72 -11.22 -3.52 13.95
N CYS A 73 -10.63 -4.51 14.64
CA CYS A 73 -10.19 -4.37 16.03
C CYS A 73 -9.14 -3.27 16.16
N ILE A 74 -8.14 -3.27 15.31
CA ILE A 74 -7.07 -2.27 15.29
C ILE A 74 -7.62 -0.88 15.06
N GLN A 75 -8.56 -0.74 14.14
CA GLN A 75 -9.21 0.55 13.91
C GLN A 75 -9.93 1.07 15.15
N LYS A 76 -10.53 0.18 15.96
CA LYS A 76 -11.15 0.53 17.24
C LYS A 76 -10.15 0.81 18.36
N GLY A 77 -8.85 0.63 18.11
CA GLY A 77 -7.77 0.89 19.07
C GLY A 77 -7.31 -0.36 19.83
N ASP A 78 -7.76 -1.57 19.43
CA ASP A 78 -7.27 -2.83 19.97
C ASP A 78 -6.08 -3.33 19.13
N TRP A 79 -4.88 -3.13 19.63
CA TRP A 79 -3.61 -3.48 18.99
C TRP A 79 -3.01 -4.81 19.46
N THR A 80 -3.65 -5.49 20.40
CA THR A 80 -3.11 -6.68 21.08
C THR A 80 -2.66 -7.78 20.12
N LYS A 81 -3.40 -8.00 19.03
CA LYS A 81 -3.03 -9.03 18.04
C LYS A 81 -1.78 -8.67 17.25
N ILE A 82 -1.52 -7.39 17.04
CA ILE A 82 -0.31 -6.92 16.33
C ILE A 82 0.88 -6.89 17.27
N ASP A 83 0.69 -6.49 18.52
CA ASP A 83 1.77 -6.46 19.49
C ASP A 83 2.44 -7.82 19.59
N LEU A 84 1.66 -8.92 19.59
CA LEU A 84 2.18 -10.28 19.56
C LEU A 84 3.00 -10.64 18.29
N LEU A 85 2.70 -10.01 17.15
CA LEU A 85 3.45 -10.22 15.91
C LEU A 85 4.69 -9.35 15.82
N THR A 86 4.66 -8.20 16.48
CA THR A 86 5.65 -7.14 16.32
C THR A 86 6.67 -7.06 17.44
N GLU A 87 6.45 -7.74 18.57
CA GLU A 87 7.49 -7.91 19.61
C GLU A 87 8.79 -8.47 19.03
N SER A 88 8.70 -9.25 17.94
CA SER A 88 9.85 -9.81 17.23
C SER A 88 10.30 -8.99 16.02
N SER A 89 9.61 -7.89 15.64
CA SER A 89 9.90 -7.28 14.35
C SER A 89 9.71 -5.77 14.28
N ARG A 90 10.78 -5.02 14.54
CA ARG A 90 10.87 -3.59 14.22
C ARG A 90 10.69 -3.27 12.73
N LEU A 91 10.72 -4.27 11.86
CA LEU A 91 10.59 -4.17 10.40
C LEU A 91 9.14 -4.05 9.94
N LEU A 92 8.15 -4.39 10.79
CA LEU A 92 6.73 -4.38 10.47
C LEU A 92 6.01 -3.12 11.01
N ASN A 93 6.63 -1.96 10.87
CA ASN A 93 6.13 -0.69 11.40
C ASN A 93 5.25 0.10 10.42
N LYS A 94 4.96 -0.46 9.25
CA LYS A 94 4.05 0.08 8.24
C LYS A 94 2.90 -0.90 8.07
N ILE A 95 1.69 -0.44 8.28
CA ILE A 95 0.49 -1.28 8.34
C ILE A 95 -0.53 -0.80 7.32
N LYS A 96 -1.16 -1.73 6.62
CA LYS A 96 -2.34 -1.49 5.80
C LYS A 96 -3.52 -2.26 6.41
N LEU A 97 -4.64 -1.57 6.62
CA LEU A 97 -5.87 -2.15 7.14
C LEU A 97 -6.86 -2.37 6.00
N ASN A 98 -7.17 -3.64 5.71
CA ASN A 98 -8.18 -4.05 4.76
C ASN A 98 -9.42 -4.54 5.53
N ILE A 99 -10.46 -3.73 5.53
CA ILE A 99 -11.70 -4.03 6.20
C ILE A 99 -12.70 -4.57 5.17
N ALA A 100 -13.16 -5.80 5.39
CA ALA A 100 -14.00 -6.52 4.43
C ALA A 100 -15.41 -5.95 4.27
N ASP A 101 -15.94 -5.27 5.30
CA ASP A 101 -17.25 -4.64 5.23
C ASP A 101 -17.16 -3.29 4.53
N ASN A 102 -18.02 -3.08 3.53
CA ASN A 102 -18.24 -1.81 2.82
C ASN A 102 -18.74 -0.67 3.73
N LYS A 103 -18.61 -0.82 5.04
CA LYS A 103 -18.90 0.24 6.00
C LYS A 103 -17.73 1.21 5.98
N PHE A 104 -18.01 2.40 5.47
CA PHE A 104 -17.09 3.51 5.53
C PHE A 104 -16.53 3.65 6.96
N ILE A 105 -15.21 3.64 7.06
CA ILE A 105 -14.52 3.88 8.32
C ILE A 105 -14.61 5.38 8.61
N ALA A 106 -15.60 5.78 9.41
CA ALA A 106 -15.81 7.19 9.77
C ALA A 106 -14.74 7.74 10.73
N GLU A 107 -13.89 6.88 11.29
CA GLU A 107 -12.96 7.25 12.35
C GLU A 107 -11.53 6.78 12.02
N ALA A 108 -10.55 7.65 12.26
CA ALA A 108 -9.15 7.26 12.22
C ALA A 108 -8.86 6.23 13.34
N PRO A 109 -7.90 5.31 13.13
CA PRO A 109 -7.51 4.34 14.15
C PRO A 109 -7.17 5.04 15.47
N LYS A 110 -7.73 4.54 16.58
CA LYS A 110 -7.49 5.09 17.92
C LYS A 110 -6.22 4.47 18.53
N ASN A 111 -5.59 5.20 19.44
CA ASN A 111 -4.46 4.72 20.25
C ASN A 111 -3.31 4.14 19.43
N ILE A 112 -2.95 4.79 18.32
CA ILE A 112 -1.88 4.33 17.43
C ILE A 112 -0.57 4.19 18.22
N PRO A 113 0.04 3.00 18.31
CA PRO A 113 1.30 2.79 19.00
C PRO A 113 2.41 3.68 18.42
N THR A 114 3.33 4.12 19.27
CA THR A 114 4.41 5.04 18.88
C THR A 114 5.39 4.41 17.89
N TRP A 115 5.55 3.09 17.92
CA TRP A 115 6.41 2.34 17.00
C TRP A 115 5.85 2.22 15.57
N ILE A 116 4.52 2.42 15.37
CA ILE A 116 3.93 2.48 14.02
C ILE A 116 4.38 3.76 13.33
N LYS A 117 5.03 3.62 12.19
CA LYS A 117 5.48 4.73 11.36
C LYS A 117 4.44 5.16 10.35
N GLU A 118 3.66 4.21 9.83
CA GLU A 118 2.72 4.45 8.74
C GLU A 118 1.51 3.54 8.84
N ILE A 119 0.33 4.10 8.65
CA ILE A 119 -0.94 3.38 8.55
C ILE A 119 -1.60 3.73 7.23
N THR A 120 -1.95 2.72 6.47
CA THR A 120 -2.74 2.85 5.25
C THR A 120 -4.14 2.32 5.51
N ILE A 121 -5.14 3.09 5.16
CA ILE A 121 -6.55 2.69 5.27
C ILE A 121 -7.10 2.49 3.87
N GLN A 122 -7.69 1.33 3.67
CA GLN A 122 -8.33 0.99 2.40
C GLN A 122 -9.71 1.63 2.32
N GLU A 123 -9.97 2.31 1.21
CA GLU A 123 -11.25 2.90 0.87
C GLU A 123 -11.80 2.23 -0.38
N ASN A 124 -12.86 1.44 -0.22
CA ASN A 124 -13.49 0.72 -1.33
C ASN A 124 -14.45 1.59 -2.14
N TYR A 125 -14.99 2.67 -1.51
CA TYR A 125 -15.98 3.52 -2.15
C TYR A 125 -15.94 4.96 -1.64
N ILE A 126 -15.48 5.88 -2.46
CA ILE A 126 -15.58 7.33 -2.20
C ILE A 126 -17.01 7.83 -2.56
N TYR A 127 -18.05 7.16 -2.03
CA TYR A 127 -19.44 7.57 -2.37
C TYR A 127 -19.96 8.73 -1.54
N ASN A 128 -19.38 9.00 -0.38
CA ASN A 128 -19.87 10.05 0.50
C ASN A 128 -18.77 11.07 0.83
N THR A 129 -18.72 12.13 0.03
CA THR A 129 -17.76 13.23 0.17
C THR A 129 -17.72 13.84 1.57
N TRP A 130 -18.85 13.90 2.29
CA TRP A 130 -18.90 14.44 3.64
C TRP A 130 -18.19 13.54 4.67
N ARG A 131 -18.44 12.24 4.65
CA ARG A 131 -17.79 11.28 5.56
C ARG A 131 -16.29 11.23 5.32
N TYR A 132 -15.88 11.24 4.06
CA TYR A 132 -14.48 11.28 3.69
C TYR A 132 -13.80 12.56 4.18
N ARG A 133 -14.49 13.70 4.09
CA ARG A 133 -14.00 14.96 4.66
C ARG A 133 -13.79 14.88 6.16
N VAL A 134 -14.77 14.36 6.90
CA VAL A 134 -14.66 14.16 8.36
C VAL A 134 -13.49 13.26 8.71
N PHE A 135 -13.32 12.15 7.98
CA PHE A 135 -12.20 11.25 8.15
C PHE A 135 -10.85 11.96 7.94
N LEU A 136 -10.70 12.68 6.84
CA LEU A 136 -9.47 13.42 6.55
C LEU A 136 -9.18 14.52 7.60
N GLU A 137 -10.21 15.17 8.12
CA GLU A 137 -10.06 16.15 9.20
C GLU A 137 -9.56 15.51 10.50
N GLN A 138 -10.00 14.30 10.82
CA GLN A 138 -9.49 13.53 11.95
C GLN A 138 -8.04 13.07 11.76
N CYS A 139 -7.63 12.82 10.51
CA CYS A 139 -6.28 12.41 10.18
C CYS A 139 -5.27 13.58 10.17
N LYS A 140 -5.72 14.84 10.06
CA LYS A 140 -4.85 16.03 10.00
C LYS A 140 -3.74 16.12 11.06
N PRO A 141 -3.98 15.76 12.33
CA PRO A 141 -2.92 15.80 13.35
C PRO A 141 -1.89 14.69 13.20
N ASN A 142 -2.19 13.67 12.40
CA ASN A 142 -1.38 12.46 12.33
C ASN A 142 -0.86 12.23 10.90
N ASN A 143 0.36 12.72 10.63
CA ASN A 143 1.06 12.60 9.33
C ASN A 143 1.39 11.14 8.93
N LYS A 144 1.00 10.14 9.72
CA LYS A 144 1.27 8.73 9.48
C LYS A 144 0.18 8.02 8.70
N ILE A 145 -0.97 8.68 8.47
CA ILE A 145 -2.12 8.03 7.83
C ILE A 145 -2.12 8.31 6.33
N ASN A 146 -2.19 7.25 5.55
CA ASN A 146 -2.32 7.26 4.10
C ASN A 146 -3.64 6.65 3.66
N LEU A 147 -4.03 6.92 2.42
CA LEU A 147 -5.25 6.42 1.82
C LEU A 147 -4.93 5.45 0.69
N PHE A 148 -5.62 4.32 0.65
CA PHE A 148 -5.56 3.36 -0.43
C PHE A 148 -6.91 3.23 -1.12
N ILE A 149 -6.92 3.36 -2.44
CA ILE A 149 -8.14 3.29 -3.27
C ILE A 149 -8.13 1.97 -4.03
N GLU A 150 -9.06 1.08 -3.70
CA GLU A 150 -9.12 -0.25 -4.30
C GLU A 150 -9.88 -0.28 -5.64
N ASN A 151 -10.65 0.74 -5.96
CA ASN A 151 -11.56 0.68 -7.09
C ASN A 151 -10.87 0.90 -8.44
N ILE A 152 -11.31 0.12 -9.42
CA ILE A 152 -10.81 -0.03 -10.79
C ILE A 152 -11.04 1.23 -11.64
N ASP A 153 -12.06 2.03 -11.36
CA ASP A 153 -12.28 3.30 -12.07
C ASP A 153 -11.38 4.40 -11.51
N PHE A 154 -10.12 4.27 -11.87
CA PHE A 154 -9.06 5.19 -11.51
C PHE A 154 -9.42 6.65 -11.80
N LYS A 155 -9.95 6.95 -12.98
CA LYS A 155 -10.21 8.31 -13.42
C LYS A 155 -11.31 8.98 -12.59
N ALA A 156 -12.43 8.29 -12.36
CA ALA A 156 -13.53 8.82 -11.56
C ALA A 156 -13.16 9.01 -10.09
N ASN A 157 -12.40 8.08 -9.51
CA ASN A 157 -11.94 8.18 -8.13
C ASN A 157 -10.89 9.28 -7.94
N TYR A 158 -10.00 9.42 -8.89
CA TYR A 158 -9.00 10.47 -8.91
C TYR A 158 -9.63 11.88 -8.96
N GLU A 159 -10.59 12.12 -9.83
CA GLU A 159 -11.31 13.40 -9.91
C GLU A 159 -12.02 13.73 -8.60
N LYS A 160 -12.58 12.74 -7.90
CA LYS A 160 -13.18 12.93 -6.58
C LYS A 160 -12.14 13.31 -5.53
N VAL A 161 -10.98 12.67 -5.52
CA VAL A 161 -9.88 13.01 -4.59
C VAL A 161 -9.41 14.45 -4.85
N LEU A 162 -9.28 14.86 -6.11
CA LEU A 162 -8.91 16.23 -6.47
C LEU A 162 -9.95 17.26 -6.02
N THR A 163 -11.23 16.97 -6.26
CA THR A 163 -12.32 17.86 -5.83
C THR A 163 -12.31 18.02 -4.31
N LEU A 164 -12.10 16.95 -3.58
CA LEU A 164 -11.98 16.98 -2.12
C LEU A 164 -10.78 17.79 -1.65
N ASN A 165 -9.63 17.61 -2.28
CA ASN A 165 -8.42 18.38 -1.97
C ASN A 165 -8.64 19.88 -2.14
N ASN A 166 -9.22 20.29 -3.26
CA ASN A 166 -9.52 21.69 -3.55
C ASN A 166 -10.52 22.28 -2.54
N THR A 167 -11.46 21.46 -2.04
CA THR A 167 -12.48 21.89 -1.08
C THR A 167 -11.92 22.03 0.34
N ILE A 168 -10.98 21.16 0.75
CA ILE A 168 -10.53 21.06 2.15
C ILE A 168 -9.26 21.88 2.42
N LYS A 169 -8.59 22.39 1.39
CA LYS A 169 -7.34 23.17 1.47
C LYS A 169 -6.30 22.52 2.42
N PHE A 170 -5.90 21.31 2.10
CA PHE A 170 -4.84 20.63 2.85
C PHE A 170 -3.51 21.37 2.70
N LYS A 171 -2.80 21.56 3.81
CA LYS A 171 -1.39 21.98 3.75
C LYS A 171 -0.49 20.88 3.16
N LYS A 172 -0.86 19.60 3.35
CA LYS A 172 -0.19 18.44 2.77
C LYS A 172 -1.22 17.32 2.62
N LEU A 173 -1.40 16.83 1.40
CA LEU A 173 -2.21 15.63 1.13
C LEU A 173 -1.55 14.39 1.71
N PRO A 174 -2.33 13.44 2.23
CA PRO A 174 -1.82 12.10 2.44
C PRO A 174 -1.34 11.50 1.13
N LYS A 175 -0.40 10.57 1.19
CA LYS A 175 -0.06 9.76 0.03
C LYS A 175 -1.26 8.92 -0.37
N ILE A 176 -1.43 8.70 -1.66
CA ILE A 176 -2.57 7.95 -2.20
C ILE A 176 -2.06 6.70 -2.90
N GLY A 177 -2.55 5.55 -2.48
CA GLY A 177 -2.28 4.28 -3.13
C GLY A 177 -3.40 3.87 -4.08
N PHE A 178 -3.03 3.22 -5.17
CA PHE A 178 -3.95 2.71 -6.18
C PHE A 178 -3.72 1.23 -6.42
N ASN A 179 -4.80 0.45 -6.49
CA ASN A 179 -4.75 -0.94 -6.91
C ASN A 179 -4.61 -1.04 -8.43
N THR A 180 -3.66 -1.89 -8.90
CA THR A 180 -3.38 -2.09 -10.33
C THR A 180 -3.32 -3.59 -10.66
N ASP A 181 -4.29 -4.34 -10.23
CA ASP A 181 -4.21 -5.78 -9.99
C ASP A 181 -4.53 -6.69 -11.20
N PHE A 182 -4.48 -6.18 -12.44
CA PHE A 182 -4.87 -6.98 -13.60
C PHE A 182 -3.70 -7.79 -14.21
N ASP A 183 -2.70 -7.09 -14.72
CA ASP A 183 -1.50 -7.68 -15.32
C ASP A 183 -0.33 -6.68 -15.33
N THR A 184 0.84 -7.15 -15.70
CA THR A 184 2.07 -6.36 -15.75
C THR A 184 1.97 -5.15 -16.69
N ILE A 185 1.24 -5.27 -17.80
CA ILE A 185 1.07 -4.18 -18.80
C ILE A 185 0.17 -3.10 -18.21
N THR A 186 -0.93 -3.48 -17.57
CA THR A 186 -1.85 -2.56 -16.91
C THR A 186 -1.15 -1.76 -15.79
N VAL A 187 -0.27 -2.42 -15.02
CA VAL A 187 0.57 -1.73 -14.00
C VAL A 187 1.41 -0.64 -14.66
N ALA A 188 2.08 -0.96 -15.75
CA ALA A 188 2.94 -0.04 -16.49
C ALA A 188 2.14 1.13 -17.10
N GLN A 189 0.98 0.86 -17.69
CA GLN A 189 0.09 1.88 -18.25
C GLN A 189 -0.42 2.83 -17.18
N THR A 190 -0.90 2.29 -16.04
CA THR A 190 -1.37 3.10 -14.91
C THR A 190 -0.26 3.99 -14.37
N LEU A 191 0.95 3.46 -14.24
CA LEU A 191 2.11 4.24 -13.83
C LEU A 191 2.38 5.40 -14.79
N PHE A 192 2.38 5.12 -16.10
CA PHE A 192 2.59 6.14 -17.13
C PHE A 192 1.53 7.25 -17.07
N GLU A 193 0.26 6.90 -16.94
CA GLU A 193 -0.84 7.86 -16.84
C GLU A 193 -0.68 8.75 -15.60
N LEU A 194 -0.40 8.16 -14.43
CA LEU A 194 -0.23 8.89 -13.18
C LEU A 194 0.95 9.85 -13.21
N LEU A 195 2.09 9.43 -13.73
CA LEU A 195 3.28 10.28 -13.83
C LEU A 195 3.02 11.50 -14.73
N ASN A 196 2.25 11.35 -15.80
CA ASN A 196 1.91 12.44 -16.72
C ASN A 196 0.80 13.37 -16.23
N MET A 197 0.16 13.08 -15.10
CA MET A 197 -0.80 14.01 -14.51
C MET A 197 -0.10 15.19 -13.85
N ASN A 198 -0.49 16.41 -14.26
CA ASN A 198 0.08 17.64 -13.72
C ASN A 198 -0.52 17.99 -12.34
N GLN A 199 -0.13 17.21 -11.32
CA GLN A 199 -0.62 17.34 -9.96
C GLN A 199 0.52 17.13 -8.96
N ASN A 200 0.55 17.91 -7.88
CA ASN A 200 1.54 17.76 -6.82
C ASN A 200 1.06 16.81 -5.73
N ILE A 201 0.85 15.54 -6.11
CA ILE A 201 0.43 14.46 -5.21
C ILE A 201 1.47 13.36 -5.23
N GLU A 202 1.83 12.85 -4.05
CA GLU A 202 2.66 11.66 -3.89
C GLU A 202 1.75 10.42 -3.91
N PHE A 203 2.08 9.44 -4.76
CA PHE A 203 1.28 8.23 -4.91
C PHE A 203 2.13 6.97 -4.88
N TRP A 204 1.48 5.82 -4.66
CA TRP A 204 2.07 4.50 -4.90
C TRP A 204 1.09 3.58 -5.62
N LEU A 205 1.64 2.54 -6.24
CA LEU A 205 0.86 1.46 -6.84
C LEU A 205 0.94 0.22 -5.96
N GLU A 206 -0.14 -0.55 -5.90
CA GLU A 206 -0.13 -1.89 -5.30
C GLU A 206 -0.47 -2.93 -6.35
N VAL A 207 0.34 -3.99 -6.38
CA VAL A 207 0.25 -5.10 -7.31
C VAL A 207 0.16 -6.39 -6.49
N ARG A 208 -0.87 -7.19 -6.70
CA ARG A 208 -1.08 -8.45 -5.97
C ARG A 208 -1.24 -9.63 -6.91
N ASN A 209 -2.34 -9.68 -7.69
CA ASN A 209 -2.68 -10.84 -8.51
C ASN A 209 -1.82 -10.92 -9.78
N ALA A 210 -1.45 -9.79 -10.36
CA ALA A 210 -0.60 -9.72 -11.56
C ALA A 210 0.77 -10.41 -11.39
N VAL A 211 1.24 -10.55 -10.15
CA VAL A 211 2.54 -11.15 -9.81
C VAL A 211 2.42 -12.52 -9.13
N ARG A 212 1.31 -13.23 -9.38
CA ARG A 212 1.09 -14.57 -8.82
C ARG A 212 1.08 -15.64 -9.90
N THR A 213 1.47 -16.84 -9.48
CA THR A 213 1.27 -18.09 -10.21
C THR A 213 0.75 -19.09 -9.19
N ASP A 214 -0.41 -19.69 -9.45
CA ASP A 214 -1.06 -20.67 -8.58
C ASP A 214 -1.13 -20.23 -7.09
N GLU A 215 -1.62 -19.04 -6.84
CA GLU A 215 -1.76 -18.42 -5.51
C GLU A 215 -0.42 -17.99 -4.83
N TRP A 216 0.75 -18.33 -5.35
CA TRP A 216 2.05 -17.97 -4.78
C TRP A 216 2.65 -16.73 -5.46
N MET A 217 3.41 -15.95 -4.71
CA MET A 217 4.15 -14.82 -5.27
C MET A 217 5.22 -15.32 -6.25
N ASP A 218 5.12 -14.87 -7.50
CA ASP A 218 6.05 -15.19 -8.57
C ASP A 218 7.09 -14.06 -8.72
N LEU A 219 8.28 -14.27 -8.18
CA LEU A 219 9.34 -13.27 -8.20
C LEU A 219 9.86 -12.94 -9.62
N TYR A 220 9.68 -13.83 -10.58
CA TYR A 220 9.99 -13.53 -11.99
C TYR A 220 9.00 -12.50 -12.56
N LYS A 221 7.70 -12.66 -12.29
CA LYS A 221 6.69 -11.68 -12.67
C LYS A 221 6.92 -10.34 -11.97
N VAL A 222 7.31 -10.36 -10.67
CA VAL A 222 7.70 -9.15 -9.93
C VAL A 222 8.86 -8.45 -10.64
N GLN A 223 9.94 -9.15 -10.96
CA GLN A 223 11.09 -8.58 -11.64
C GLN A 223 10.72 -8.00 -13.01
N LYS A 224 9.93 -8.72 -13.81
CA LYS A 224 9.44 -8.24 -15.09
C LYS A 224 8.65 -6.95 -14.97
N THR A 225 7.76 -6.87 -13.97
CA THR A 225 6.97 -5.65 -13.70
C THR A 225 7.89 -4.49 -13.30
N LEU A 226 8.86 -4.73 -12.44
CA LEU A 226 9.83 -3.71 -12.00
C LEU A 226 10.65 -3.15 -13.15
N LEU A 227 11.14 -3.99 -14.06
CA LEU A 227 11.88 -3.55 -15.24
C LEU A 227 11.06 -2.66 -16.18
N LEU A 228 9.78 -3.01 -16.40
CA LEU A 228 8.88 -2.18 -17.20
C LEU A 228 8.60 -0.83 -16.52
N CYS A 229 8.35 -0.83 -15.23
CA CYS A 229 8.11 0.39 -14.47
C CYS A 229 9.36 1.30 -14.43
N GLU A 230 10.55 0.72 -14.26
CA GLU A 230 11.81 1.46 -14.30
C GLU A 230 12.01 2.19 -15.63
N ALA A 231 11.74 1.50 -16.76
CA ALA A 231 11.83 2.11 -18.09
C ALA A 231 10.92 3.34 -18.22
N ILE A 232 9.69 3.27 -17.67
CA ILE A 232 8.73 4.38 -17.69
C ILE A 232 9.20 5.54 -16.79
N ILE A 233 9.70 5.23 -15.60
CA ILE A 233 10.21 6.24 -14.66
C ILE A 233 11.37 7.00 -15.31
N LEU A 234 12.35 6.29 -15.89
CA LEU A 234 13.51 6.89 -16.53
C LEU A 234 13.13 7.74 -17.76
N ASP A 235 12.15 7.30 -18.55
CA ASP A 235 11.65 8.10 -19.69
C ASP A 235 10.95 9.38 -19.21
N HIS A 236 10.15 9.30 -18.16
CA HIS A 236 9.50 10.46 -17.58
C HIS A 236 10.51 11.48 -17.00
N GLU A 237 11.52 11.02 -16.26
CA GLU A 237 12.58 11.87 -15.71
C GLU A 237 13.38 12.60 -16.82
N LYS A 238 13.70 11.90 -17.92
CA LYS A 238 14.37 12.52 -19.07
C LYS A 238 13.54 13.62 -19.73
N LYS A 239 12.21 13.47 -19.75
CA LYS A 239 11.30 14.47 -20.33
C LYS A 239 11.17 15.69 -19.41
N THR A 240 11.06 15.50 -18.11
CA THR A 240 10.95 16.59 -17.14
C THR A 240 12.21 17.43 -17.05
N ASN A 241 13.39 16.78 -17.06
CA ASN A 241 14.69 17.50 -17.02
C ASN A 241 15.02 18.28 -18.30
N LYS A 242 14.33 18.04 -19.41
CA LYS A 242 14.49 18.83 -20.65
C LYS A 242 13.59 20.06 -20.73
N THR A 243 12.65 20.18 -19.81
CA THR A 243 11.66 21.29 -19.78
C THR A 243 12.00 22.33 -18.71
N GLU A 244 13.00 22.10 -17.86
CA GLU A 244 13.65 23.06 -16.99
C GLU A 244 14.89 23.69 -17.69
#